data_cf03ce35e29f2f1823594572d221d82b
#
_entry.id   cf03ce35e29f2f1823594572d221d82b
#
_cell.length_a   1.000
_cell.length_b   1.000
_cell.length_c   1.000
_cell.angle_alpha   90.00
_cell.angle_beta   90.00
_cell.angle_gamma   90.00
#
_symmetry.space_group_name_H-M   'P 1'
#
loop_
_entity.id
_entity.type
_entity.pdbx_description
1 polymer ?
#
loop_
_entity_poly.entity_id
_entity_poly.type
_entity_poly.pdbx_seq_one_letter_code
_entity_poly.pdbx_strand_id
1 'polypeptide(L)'
;ADRVFERHTQQFLNNLYRTNQWAHPGVDFGPGMTLISMAQNPELKEGVPGDPVMTPEEMQVFLDAFAHSGFTGGINWYRNFSRNWETAGAYEQRIYQPTLMIYGDHDMVPQAPRLGDFVDQLEVLNLPCGHWIQQEMPKETNRAMLNWLSVHYPS
;
A
#
# COMPACT_ATOMS: atom_id res chain seq x y z
N ALA A 1 6.70 -17.86 1.15
CA ALA A 1 6.14 -16.74 0.41
C ALA A 1 7.00 -16.41 -0.81
N ASP A 2 8.31 -16.13 -0.66
CA ASP A 2 9.21 -15.66 -1.73
C ASP A 2 9.06 -16.50 -3.02
N ARG A 3 9.31 -17.79 -2.96
CA ARG A 3 9.20 -18.71 -4.11
C ARG A 3 7.80 -18.79 -4.73
N VAL A 4 6.75 -18.52 -3.95
CA VAL A 4 5.37 -18.50 -4.47
C VAL A 4 5.17 -17.27 -5.31
N PHE A 5 5.54 -16.10 -4.81
CA PHE A 5 5.40 -14.85 -5.54
C PHE A 5 6.30 -14.81 -6.79
N GLU A 6 7.52 -15.33 -6.70
CA GLU A 6 8.42 -15.45 -7.87
C GLU A 6 7.85 -16.33 -8.99
N ARG A 7 7.14 -17.42 -8.64
CA ARG A 7 6.50 -18.30 -9.63
C ARG A 7 5.22 -17.74 -10.23
N HIS A 8 4.54 -16.86 -9.51
CA HIS A 8 3.22 -16.34 -9.84
C HIS A 8 3.19 -14.82 -9.87
N THR A 9 4.33 -14.17 -10.22
CA THR A 9 4.52 -12.73 -10.14
C THR A 9 3.40 -11.95 -10.82
N GLN A 10 3.08 -12.30 -12.07
CA GLN A 10 2.04 -11.60 -12.84
C GLN A 10 0.66 -11.71 -12.19
N GLN A 11 0.25 -12.92 -11.81
CA GLN A 11 -1.05 -13.11 -11.15
C GLN A 11 -1.10 -12.38 -9.82
N PHE A 12 -0.02 -12.43 -9.04
CA PHE A 12 0.07 -11.75 -7.76
C PHE A 12 -0.08 -10.23 -7.93
N LEU A 13 0.69 -9.62 -8.83
CA LEU A 13 0.65 -8.17 -9.05
C LEU A 13 -0.70 -7.73 -9.66
N ASN A 14 -1.26 -8.51 -10.59
CA ASN A 14 -2.59 -8.24 -11.15
C ASN A 14 -3.70 -8.25 -10.10
N ASN A 15 -3.57 -9.09 -9.08
CA ASN A 15 -4.53 -9.18 -7.99
C ASN A 15 -4.28 -8.12 -6.90
N LEU A 16 -3.04 -7.71 -6.71
CA LEU A 16 -2.66 -6.77 -5.68
C LEU A 16 -2.98 -5.32 -6.09
N TYR A 17 -2.74 -4.96 -7.33
CA TYR A 17 -2.88 -3.58 -7.84
C TYR A 17 -4.25 -3.36 -8.51
N ARG A 18 -5.31 -3.25 -7.68
CA ARG A 18 -6.71 -3.02 -8.10
C ARG A 18 -7.33 -1.84 -7.38
N THR A 19 -8.19 -1.08 -8.10
CA THR A 19 -9.01 -0.02 -7.49
C THR A 19 -10.10 -0.64 -6.63
N ASN A 20 -10.44 0.03 -5.53
CA ASN A 20 -11.64 -0.25 -4.70
C ASN A 20 -11.90 -1.73 -4.38
N GLN A 21 -10.93 -2.61 -4.62
CA GLN A 21 -11.12 -4.05 -4.37
C GLN A 21 -11.53 -4.34 -2.91
N TRP A 22 -11.12 -3.50 -2.00
CA TRP A 22 -11.34 -3.64 -0.56
C TRP A 22 -12.67 -3.02 -0.10
N ALA A 23 -13.22 -2.11 -0.87
CA ALA A 23 -14.50 -1.46 -0.60
C ALA A 23 -15.68 -2.14 -1.32
N HIS A 24 -15.44 -3.21 -2.08
CA HIS A 24 -16.49 -3.86 -2.85
C HIS A 24 -17.44 -4.66 -1.94
N PRO A 25 -18.73 -4.29 -1.83
CA PRO A 25 -19.70 -5.07 -1.05
C PRO A 25 -19.86 -6.45 -1.70
N GLY A 26 -19.37 -7.50 -1.07
CA GLY A 26 -19.48 -8.88 -1.56
C GLY A 26 -18.15 -9.60 -1.79
N VAL A 27 -17.02 -8.91 -1.68
CA VAL A 27 -15.74 -9.60 -1.58
C VAL A 27 -15.54 -10.04 -0.13
N ASP A 28 -16.00 -11.22 0.18
CA ASP A 28 -15.64 -11.88 1.42
C ASP A 28 -14.22 -12.44 1.28
N PHE A 29 -13.26 -11.67 1.76
CA PHE A 29 -11.90 -12.17 1.98
C PHE A 29 -11.86 -13.07 3.21
N GLY A 30 -12.72 -14.08 3.25
CA GLY A 30 -12.81 -15.03 4.35
C GLY A 30 -11.45 -15.47 4.88
N PRO A 31 -11.38 -16.15 6.01
CA PRO A 31 -10.14 -16.48 6.73
C PRO A 31 -9.09 -17.25 5.90
N GLY A 32 -9.45 -17.68 4.70
CA GLY A 32 -8.54 -18.34 3.73
C GLY A 32 -7.90 -17.39 2.70
N MET A 33 -8.30 -16.12 2.60
CA MET A 33 -7.72 -15.18 1.65
C MET A 33 -6.43 -14.59 2.22
N THR A 34 -5.32 -14.98 1.64
CA THR A 34 -3.98 -14.48 1.96
C THR A 34 -3.31 -13.95 0.70
N LEU A 35 -2.26 -13.16 0.84
CA LEU A 35 -1.43 -12.74 -0.30
C LEU A 35 -0.88 -13.95 -1.08
N ILE A 36 -0.66 -15.08 -0.42
CA ILE A 36 -0.26 -16.33 -1.07
C ILE A 36 -1.38 -16.91 -1.92
N SER A 37 -2.62 -16.94 -1.41
CA SER A 37 -3.76 -17.40 -2.21
C SER A 37 -4.06 -16.49 -3.39
N MET A 38 -3.89 -15.18 -3.26
CA MET A 38 -3.99 -14.22 -4.38
C MET A 38 -2.98 -14.56 -5.49
N ALA A 39 -1.79 -15.02 -5.12
CA ALA A 39 -0.75 -15.38 -6.10
C ALA A 39 -1.05 -16.69 -6.84
N GLN A 40 -1.58 -17.72 -6.17
CA GLN A 40 -1.60 -19.08 -6.70
C GLN A 40 -2.98 -19.71 -6.86
N ASN A 41 -4.07 -19.07 -6.38
CA ASN A 41 -5.42 -19.63 -6.56
C ASN A 41 -5.84 -19.53 -8.03
N PRO A 42 -6.13 -20.68 -8.71
CA PRO A 42 -6.57 -20.69 -10.10
C PRO A 42 -7.85 -19.91 -10.37
N GLU A 43 -8.75 -19.82 -9.38
CA GLU A 43 -10.02 -19.06 -9.48
C GLU A 43 -9.79 -17.56 -9.56
N LEU A 44 -8.64 -17.09 -9.09
CA LEU A 44 -8.24 -15.66 -9.15
C LEU A 44 -7.30 -15.36 -10.32
N LYS A 45 -7.20 -16.26 -11.31
CA LYS A 45 -6.31 -16.09 -12.46
C LYS A 45 -6.72 -14.92 -13.35
N GLU A 46 -8.02 -14.69 -13.47
CA GLU A 46 -8.58 -13.57 -14.25
C GLU A 46 -8.62 -12.25 -13.47
N GLY A 47 -8.17 -12.27 -12.23
CA GLY A 47 -8.12 -11.13 -11.32
C GLY A 47 -9.20 -11.16 -10.24
N VAL A 48 -8.94 -10.45 -9.16
CA VAL A 48 -9.96 -10.10 -8.16
C VAL A 48 -10.83 -8.95 -8.67
N PRO A 49 -12.02 -8.70 -8.09
CA PRO A 49 -12.84 -7.53 -8.46
C PRO A 49 -12.08 -6.20 -8.37
N GLY A 50 -12.53 -5.23 -9.15
CA GLY A 50 -11.90 -3.90 -9.28
C GLY A 50 -11.12 -3.75 -10.60
N ASP A 51 -10.86 -2.51 -10.97
CA ASP A 51 -10.10 -2.19 -12.18
C ASP A 51 -8.60 -2.20 -11.90
N PRO A 52 -7.75 -2.60 -12.85
CA PRO A 52 -6.30 -2.43 -12.72
C PRO A 52 -5.95 -0.96 -12.50
N VAL A 53 -5.06 -0.68 -11.54
CA VAL A 53 -4.56 0.69 -11.29
C VAL A 53 -3.37 1.06 -12.17
N MET A 54 -2.88 0.10 -12.96
CA MET A 54 -1.74 0.28 -13.88
C MET A 54 -2.13 -0.17 -15.28
N THR A 55 -1.57 0.51 -16.29
CA THR A 55 -1.61 0.04 -17.68
C THR A 55 -0.76 -1.22 -17.87
N PRO A 56 -0.94 -1.97 -18.96
CA PRO A 56 -0.06 -3.12 -19.26
C PRO A 56 1.43 -2.74 -19.33
N GLU A 57 1.75 -1.56 -19.85
CA GLU A 57 3.11 -1.05 -19.96
C GLU A 57 3.72 -0.75 -18.58
N GLU A 58 2.95 -0.12 -17.70
CA GLU A 58 3.36 0.13 -16.32
C GLU A 58 3.52 -1.19 -15.54
N MET A 59 2.60 -2.13 -15.71
CA MET A 59 2.71 -3.47 -15.12
C MET A 59 3.98 -4.19 -15.56
N GLN A 60 4.38 -4.04 -16.83
CA GLN A 60 5.62 -4.65 -17.34
C GLN A 60 6.86 -4.14 -16.59
N VAL A 61 6.90 -2.84 -16.26
CA VAL A 61 8.00 -2.27 -15.45
C VAL A 61 8.10 -2.96 -14.09
N PHE A 62 6.95 -3.24 -13.44
CA PHE A 62 6.93 -3.96 -12.16
C PHE A 62 7.38 -5.42 -12.33
N LEU A 63 6.91 -6.10 -13.39
CA LEU A 63 7.32 -7.48 -13.68
C LEU A 63 8.84 -7.59 -13.87
N ASP A 64 9.43 -6.69 -14.65
CA ASP A 64 10.87 -6.66 -14.90
C ASP A 64 11.65 -6.35 -13.61
N ALA A 65 11.18 -5.39 -12.81
CA ALA A 65 11.80 -5.04 -11.54
C ALA A 65 11.79 -6.23 -10.55
N PHE A 66 10.65 -6.92 -10.39
CA PHE A 66 10.54 -8.06 -9.50
C PHE A 66 11.27 -9.31 -10.05
N ALA A 67 11.38 -9.47 -11.37
CA ALA A 67 12.22 -10.51 -11.97
C ALA A 67 13.71 -10.33 -11.60
N HIS A 68 14.17 -9.09 -11.43
CA HIS A 68 15.53 -8.79 -11.01
C HIS A 68 15.73 -8.86 -9.48
N SER A 69 14.84 -8.22 -8.70
CA SER A 69 14.99 -8.06 -7.25
C SER A 69 14.45 -9.22 -6.43
N GLY A 70 13.52 -10.00 -6.98
CA GLY A 70 12.69 -10.92 -6.23
C GLY A 70 11.78 -10.21 -5.21
N PHE A 71 11.12 -10.99 -4.34
CA PHE A 71 10.18 -10.48 -3.35
C PHE A 71 10.73 -10.43 -1.92
N THR A 72 11.93 -10.94 -1.69
CA THR A 72 12.50 -11.09 -0.34
C THR A 72 12.59 -9.74 0.39
N GLY A 73 13.00 -8.68 -0.30
CA GLY A 73 13.11 -7.33 0.28
C GLY A 73 11.78 -6.82 0.83
N GLY A 74 10.72 -6.87 0.01
CA GLY A 74 9.38 -6.46 0.43
C GLY A 74 8.81 -7.32 1.56
N ILE A 75 9.00 -8.65 1.48
CA ILE A 75 8.53 -9.57 2.51
C ILE A 75 9.27 -9.36 3.84
N ASN A 76 10.54 -8.99 3.82
CA ASN A 76 11.32 -8.71 5.03
C ASN A 76 10.76 -7.53 5.83
N TRP A 77 10.09 -6.59 5.21
CA TRP A 77 9.36 -5.54 5.91
C TRP A 77 8.38 -6.14 6.93
N TYR A 78 7.57 -7.08 6.50
CA TYR A 78 6.58 -7.76 7.35
C TYR A 78 7.23 -8.74 8.36
N ARG A 79 8.32 -9.40 7.99
CA ARG A 79 9.06 -10.30 8.88
C ARG A 79 9.67 -9.60 10.09
N ASN A 80 9.91 -8.30 9.99
CA ASN A 80 10.47 -7.49 11.06
C ASN A 80 9.41 -6.94 12.03
N PHE A 81 8.12 -7.13 11.83
CA PHE A 81 7.09 -6.55 12.69
C PHE A 81 7.24 -6.91 14.17
N SER A 82 7.48 -8.20 14.49
CA SER A 82 7.70 -8.62 15.89
C SER A 82 8.92 -7.94 16.50
N ARG A 83 10.04 -7.91 15.77
CA ARG A 83 11.26 -7.25 16.22
C ARG A 83 11.07 -5.75 16.38
N ASN A 84 10.40 -5.10 15.46
CA ASN A 84 10.10 -3.67 15.53
C ASN A 84 9.24 -3.37 16.77
N TRP A 85 8.24 -4.20 17.06
CA TRP A 85 7.44 -4.10 18.26
C TRP A 85 8.28 -4.23 19.54
N GLU A 86 9.12 -5.26 19.62
CA GLU A 86 9.99 -5.51 20.79
C GLU A 86 10.94 -4.34 21.06
N THR A 87 11.44 -3.69 20.01
CA THR A 87 12.43 -2.61 20.12
C THR A 87 11.80 -1.22 20.20
N ALA A 88 10.54 -1.06 19.81
CA ALA A 88 9.87 0.25 19.74
C ALA A 88 9.86 0.99 21.09
N GLY A 89 9.71 0.26 22.21
CA GLY A 89 9.71 0.86 23.55
C GLY A 89 11.04 1.49 23.99
N ALA A 90 12.14 1.25 23.26
CA ALA A 90 13.43 1.88 23.52
C ALA A 90 13.54 3.30 22.93
N TYR A 91 12.58 3.72 22.12
CA TYR A 91 12.58 5.02 21.45
C TYR A 91 11.39 5.85 21.88
N GLU A 92 11.55 7.16 21.90
CA GLU A 92 10.43 8.08 22.07
C GLU A 92 9.43 7.90 20.91
N GLN A 93 8.17 7.69 21.26
CA GLN A 93 7.08 7.49 20.28
C GLN A 93 6.45 8.84 19.93
N ARG A 94 7.27 9.79 19.43
CA ARG A 94 6.81 11.12 19.05
C ARG A 94 7.52 11.65 17.80
N ILE A 95 6.77 12.28 16.92
CA ILE A 95 7.25 12.94 15.70
C ILE A 95 7.04 14.44 15.85
N TYR A 96 8.12 15.19 15.86
CA TYR A 96 8.12 16.64 16.03
C TYR A 96 8.10 17.38 14.68
N GLN A 97 8.51 16.71 13.61
CA GLN A 97 8.59 17.30 12.28
C GLN A 97 7.18 17.51 11.69
N PRO A 98 6.99 18.57 10.87
CA PRO A 98 5.79 18.67 10.05
C PRO A 98 5.53 17.39 9.28
N THR A 99 4.31 16.91 9.33
CA THR A 99 3.93 15.60 8.75
C THR A 99 2.64 15.74 7.96
N LEU A 100 2.66 15.31 6.70
CA LEU A 100 1.46 15.14 5.90
C LEU A 100 1.09 13.65 5.84
N MET A 101 -0.13 13.33 6.27
CA MET A 101 -0.72 12.01 6.11
C MET A 101 -1.82 12.06 5.05
N ILE A 102 -1.71 11.24 4.01
CA ILE A 102 -2.72 11.12 2.96
C ILE A 102 -3.39 9.76 3.09
N TYR A 103 -4.72 9.75 3.21
CA TYR A 103 -5.53 8.53 3.28
C TYR A 103 -6.43 8.39 2.05
N GLY A 104 -6.69 7.16 1.63
CA GLY A 104 -7.78 6.83 0.74
C GLY A 104 -9.06 6.56 1.54
N ASP A 105 -10.19 7.17 1.16
CA ASP A 105 -11.47 7.00 1.87
C ASP A 105 -12.01 5.57 1.79
N HIS A 106 -11.56 4.81 0.79
CA HIS A 106 -11.97 3.42 0.54
C HIS A 106 -10.82 2.42 0.81
N ASP A 107 -9.78 2.84 1.54
CA ASP A 107 -8.69 1.92 1.89
C ASP A 107 -9.16 0.88 2.91
N MET A 108 -8.76 -0.38 2.69
CA MET A 108 -8.96 -1.44 3.67
C MET A 108 -8.19 -1.24 4.98
N VAL A 109 -7.06 -0.52 4.90
CA VAL A 109 -6.26 -0.19 6.08
C VAL A 109 -6.94 0.96 6.82
N PRO A 110 -7.40 0.74 8.05
CA PRO A 110 -8.09 1.79 8.79
C PRO A 110 -7.15 2.97 9.08
N GLN A 111 -7.70 4.17 9.05
CA GLN A 111 -6.99 5.35 9.49
C GLN A 111 -6.56 5.19 10.96
N ALA A 112 -5.37 5.67 11.31
CA ALA A 112 -4.88 5.62 12.68
C ALA A 112 -5.57 6.69 13.55
N PRO A 113 -6.54 6.33 14.42
CA PRO A 113 -7.39 7.30 15.10
C PRO A 113 -6.64 8.16 16.13
N ARG A 114 -5.47 7.69 16.55
CA ARG A 114 -4.63 8.34 17.56
C ARG A 114 -3.32 8.88 16.99
N LEU A 115 -3.22 9.04 15.67
CA LEU A 115 -1.98 9.53 15.05
C LEU A 115 -1.57 10.92 15.60
N GLY A 116 -2.54 11.81 15.83
CA GLY A 116 -2.31 13.12 16.41
C GLY A 116 -1.77 13.13 17.85
N ASP A 117 -1.88 12.02 18.59
CA ASP A 117 -1.27 11.89 19.92
C ASP A 117 0.26 11.76 19.84
N PHE A 118 0.78 11.36 18.68
CA PHE A 118 2.19 11.04 18.44
C PHE A 118 2.87 12.00 17.47
N VAL A 119 2.12 12.87 16.78
CA VAL A 119 2.63 13.79 15.75
C VAL A 119 2.22 15.21 16.08
N ASP A 120 3.20 16.07 16.40
CA ASP A 120 2.94 17.43 16.87
C ASP A 120 2.37 18.37 15.79
N GLN A 121 2.83 18.20 14.56
CA GLN A 121 2.45 19.05 13.43
C GLN A 121 1.89 18.17 12.30
N LEU A 122 0.68 17.64 12.55
CA LEU A 122 0.00 16.73 11.64
C LEU A 122 -1.02 17.46 10.77
N GLU A 123 -0.87 17.31 9.46
CA GLU A 123 -1.90 17.61 8.47
C GLU A 123 -2.44 16.31 7.87
N VAL A 124 -3.75 16.20 7.74
CA VAL A 124 -4.41 15.02 7.18
C VAL A 124 -5.19 15.41 5.94
N LEU A 125 -5.00 14.68 4.86
CA LEU A 125 -5.76 14.79 3.63
C LEU A 125 -6.41 13.44 3.30
N ASN A 126 -7.70 13.45 3.04
CA ASN A 126 -8.43 12.29 2.53
C ASN A 126 -8.71 12.45 1.03
N LEU A 127 -8.48 11.39 0.26
CA LEU A 127 -8.78 11.33 -1.16
C LEU A 127 -9.81 10.22 -1.44
N PRO A 128 -10.76 10.43 -2.37
CA PRO A 128 -11.82 9.45 -2.67
C PRO A 128 -11.29 8.30 -3.54
N CYS A 129 -10.35 7.53 -3.01
CA CYS A 129 -9.70 6.39 -3.67
C CYS A 129 -9.44 5.25 -2.69
N GLY A 130 -8.93 4.13 -3.20
CA GLY A 130 -8.57 2.96 -2.42
C GLY A 130 -7.15 3.03 -1.86
N HIS A 131 -6.53 1.85 -1.76
CA HIS A 131 -5.22 1.66 -1.14
C HIS A 131 -4.06 2.26 -1.95
N TRP A 132 -4.16 2.25 -3.27
CA TRP A 132 -3.08 2.65 -4.17
C TRP A 132 -3.19 4.12 -4.55
N ILE A 133 -3.17 4.99 -3.56
CA ILE A 133 -3.43 6.44 -3.66
C ILE A 133 -2.63 7.08 -4.81
N GLN A 134 -1.35 6.75 -4.94
CA GLN A 134 -0.45 7.34 -5.93
C GLN A 134 -0.80 6.92 -7.36
N GLN A 135 -1.30 5.70 -7.55
CA GLN A 135 -1.71 5.18 -8.84
C GLN A 135 -3.15 5.58 -9.18
N GLU A 136 -4.05 5.60 -8.19
CA GLU A 136 -5.45 5.92 -8.39
C GLU A 136 -5.68 7.43 -8.58
N MET A 137 -4.95 8.27 -7.83
CA MET A 137 -5.07 9.73 -7.86
C MET A 137 -3.72 10.45 -7.93
N PRO A 138 -2.91 10.21 -8.98
CA PRO A 138 -1.54 10.74 -9.06
C PRO A 138 -1.46 12.26 -9.08
N LYS A 139 -2.41 12.94 -9.73
CA LYS A 139 -2.41 14.41 -9.86
C LYS A 139 -2.72 15.07 -8.52
N GLU A 140 -3.72 14.59 -7.81
CA GLU A 140 -4.16 15.09 -6.52
C GLU A 140 -3.08 14.84 -5.46
N THR A 141 -2.53 13.63 -5.43
CA THR A 141 -1.44 13.24 -4.53
C THR A 141 -0.21 14.12 -4.74
N ASN A 142 0.26 14.24 -5.97
CA ASN A 142 1.43 15.06 -6.29
C ASN A 142 1.19 16.53 -5.95
N ARG A 143 0.01 17.08 -6.27
CA ARG A 143 -0.34 18.47 -5.94
C ARG A 143 -0.33 18.70 -4.42
N ALA A 144 -0.93 17.78 -3.65
CA ALA A 144 -0.95 17.88 -2.20
C ALA A 144 0.46 17.86 -1.62
N MET A 145 1.29 16.93 -2.05
CA MET A 145 2.69 16.82 -1.60
C MET A 145 3.51 18.06 -1.95
N LEU A 146 3.43 18.53 -3.19
CA LEU A 146 4.18 19.72 -3.65
C LEU A 146 3.74 20.98 -2.93
N ASN A 147 2.44 21.19 -2.73
CA ASN A 147 1.92 22.31 -1.97
C ASN A 147 2.41 22.26 -0.52
N TRP A 148 2.29 21.12 0.12
CA TRP A 148 2.74 20.95 1.50
C TRP A 148 4.25 21.19 1.66
N LEU A 149 5.06 20.65 0.74
CA LEU A 149 6.51 20.86 0.73
C LEU A 149 6.86 22.35 0.55
N SER A 150 6.14 23.07 -0.30
CA SER A 150 6.40 24.50 -0.52
C SER A 150 6.14 25.38 0.72
N VAL A 151 5.22 24.94 1.60
CA VAL A 151 4.90 25.64 2.84
C VAL A 151 5.93 25.34 3.93
N HIS A 152 6.26 24.08 4.11
CA HIS A 152 7.09 23.64 5.24
C HIS A 152 8.60 23.66 4.94
N TYR A 153 8.97 23.58 3.66
CA TYR A 153 10.38 23.55 3.20
C TYR A 153 10.56 24.45 1.98
N PRO A 154 10.34 25.77 2.13
CA PRO A 154 10.53 26.70 1.03
C PRO A 154 12.00 26.69 0.59
N SER A 155 12.23 26.63 -0.75
CA SER A 155 13.56 26.70 -1.37
C SER A 155 14.14 28.10 -1.34
#